data_dc8e95f9c06fc08ad67bf3e4dd64a424
#
_entry.id   dc8e95f9c06fc08ad67bf3e4dd64a424
#
_cell.length_a   1.000
_cell.length_b   1.000
_cell.length_c   1.000
_cell.angle_alpha   90.00
_cell.angle_beta   90.00
_cell.angle_gamma   90.00
#
_symmetry.space_group_name_H-M   'P 1'
#
loop_
_entity.id
_entity.type
_entity.pdbx_description
1 polymer ?
#
loop_
_entity_poly.entity_id
_entity_poly.type
_entity_poly.pdbx_seq_one_letter_code
_entity_poly.pdbx_strand_id
1 'polypeptide(L)'
;MQYNTSELCDQFAEVVDVLEPMFVNFGGRTSFGGQIKTIKCFESNQLIRDALANDGTGLVLLIDGGGSTRRALIDIELAEIALENNWEGIVVYGAVRHVDELDELDLGIQAIASIPVGADDNNNGEFSVPVNFAGVSFYEDDYIYADSTGIIISGEDLEADEDDFDSEDDFDSEDELDSDIR
;
A
#
# COMPACT_ATOMS: atom_id res chain seq x y z
N MET A 1 -9.18 -2.17 -7.40
CA MET A 1 -8.69 -3.54 -7.64
C MET A 1 -8.67 -4.28 -6.33
N GLN A 2 -8.77 -5.61 -6.30
CA GLN A 2 -8.77 -6.39 -5.06
C GLN A 2 -7.58 -7.35 -5.11
N TYR A 3 -6.64 -7.18 -4.19
CA TYR A 3 -5.46 -8.03 -4.07
C TYR A 3 -5.75 -9.23 -3.18
N ASN A 4 -5.07 -10.33 -3.43
CA ASN A 4 -4.99 -11.49 -2.56
C ASN A 4 -3.52 -11.69 -2.17
N THR A 5 -3.12 -11.17 -1.01
CA THR A 5 -1.71 -11.20 -0.58
C THR A 5 -1.18 -12.62 -0.42
N SER A 6 -2.03 -13.60 -0.10
CA SER A 6 -1.62 -15.01 0.01
C SER A 6 -1.26 -15.59 -1.36
N GLU A 7 -2.07 -15.32 -2.39
CA GLU A 7 -1.78 -15.76 -3.76
C GLU A 7 -0.52 -15.08 -4.31
N LEU A 8 -0.36 -13.78 -4.06
CA LEU A 8 0.86 -13.05 -4.45
C LEU A 8 2.10 -13.63 -3.78
N CYS A 9 2.04 -14.00 -2.49
CA CYS A 9 3.16 -14.68 -1.81
C CYS A 9 3.48 -16.05 -2.42
N ASP A 10 2.48 -16.81 -2.85
CA ASP A 10 2.68 -18.13 -3.46
C ASP A 10 3.29 -18.01 -4.87
N GLN A 11 2.86 -17.00 -5.62
CA GLN A 11 3.30 -16.77 -7.00
C GLN A 11 4.67 -16.10 -7.07
N PHE A 12 4.94 -15.12 -6.20
CA PHE A 12 6.12 -14.25 -6.23
C PHE A 12 7.03 -14.40 -5.01
N ALA A 13 7.13 -15.60 -4.45
CA ALA A 13 7.82 -15.89 -3.18
C ALA A 13 9.29 -15.40 -3.11
N GLU A 14 9.98 -15.24 -4.25
CA GLU A 14 11.39 -14.83 -4.29
C GLU A 14 11.59 -13.31 -4.35
N VAL A 15 10.53 -12.54 -4.64
CA VAL A 15 10.59 -11.08 -4.84
C VAL A 15 9.73 -10.28 -3.88
N VAL A 16 8.97 -10.95 -3.01
CA VAL A 16 8.16 -10.30 -1.99
C VAL A 16 8.75 -10.45 -0.60
N ASP A 17 8.69 -9.38 0.18
CA ASP A 17 8.93 -9.39 1.61
C ASP A 17 7.60 -9.21 2.35
N VAL A 18 7.40 -9.97 3.42
CA VAL A 18 6.17 -9.94 4.23
C VAL A 18 6.41 -9.14 5.50
N LEU A 19 5.56 -8.16 5.79
CA LEU A 19 5.62 -7.40 7.03
C LEU A 19 5.22 -8.28 8.21
N GLU A 20 5.90 -8.08 9.37
CA GLU A 20 5.47 -8.70 10.62
C GLU A 20 3.99 -8.38 10.93
N PRO A 21 3.18 -9.35 11.41
CA PRO A 21 1.73 -9.23 11.53
C PRO A 21 1.30 -8.35 12.73
N MET A 22 1.63 -7.07 12.68
CA MET A 22 1.30 -6.11 13.72
C MET A 22 0.29 -5.05 13.29
N PHE A 23 -0.12 -5.05 12.03
CA PHE A 23 -1.03 -4.05 11.47
C PHE A 23 -2.48 -4.51 11.52
N VAL A 24 -3.38 -3.56 11.73
CA VAL A 24 -4.82 -3.73 11.72
C VAL A 24 -5.43 -2.76 10.71
N ASN A 25 -6.43 -3.20 9.96
CA ASN A 25 -7.16 -2.33 9.05
C ASN A 25 -8.11 -1.41 9.81
N PHE A 26 -8.07 -0.13 9.51
CA PHE A 26 -8.97 0.91 10.05
C PHE A 26 -9.77 1.63 8.96
N GLY A 27 -9.43 1.45 7.69
CA GLY A 27 -10.16 2.04 6.57
C GLY A 27 -11.28 1.13 6.05
N GLY A 28 -12.27 1.70 5.38
CA GLY A 28 -13.35 0.94 4.77
C GLY A 28 -12.91 0.08 3.58
N ARG A 29 -11.79 0.41 2.94
CA ARG A 29 -11.16 -0.41 1.91
C ARG A 29 -10.18 -1.37 2.55
N THR A 30 -10.48 -2.67 2.52
CA THR A 30 -9.64 -3.71 3.12
C THR A 30 -8.51 -4.20 2.22
N SER A 31 -8.64 -4.03 0.89
CA SER A 31 -7.64 -4.43 -0.09
C SER A 31 -7.19 -3.20 -0.89
N PHE A 32 -5.91 -2.92 -0.88
CA PHE A 32 -5.30 -1.80 -1.59
C PHE A 32 -3.83 -2.07 -1.87
N GLY A 33 -3.28 -1.37 -2.85
CA GLY A 33 -1.87 -1.46 -3.20
C GLY A 33 -1.45 -0.31 -4.10
N GLY A 34 -0.18 -0.22 -4.38
CA GLY A 34 0.40 0.79 -5.25
C GLY A 34 1.86 1.07 -4.92
N GLN A 35 2.44 1.99 -5.67
CA GLN A 35 3.80 2.45 -5.43
C GLN A 35 3.88 3.29 -4.15
N ILE A 36 4.91 3.10 -3.34
CA ILE A 36 5.00 3.81 -2.05
C ILE A 36 5.68 5.16 -2.16
N LYS A 37 5.19 6.09 -1.33
CA LYS A 37 5.89 7.30 -0.93
C LYS A 37 6.17 7.23 0.57
N THR A 38 7.38 7.54 1.00
CA THR A 38 7.81 7.35 2.38
C THR A 38 7.89 8.67 3.16
N ILE A 39 7.44 8.61 4.40
CA ILE A 39 7.61 9.66 5.41
C ILE A 39 8.18 9.04 6.68
N LYS A 40 9.15 9.72 7.27
CA LYS A 40 9.60 9.45 8.63
C LYS A 40 9.28 10.65 9.51
N CYS A 41 8.48 10.43 10.57
CA CYS A 41 8.10 11.48 11.52
C CYS A 41 7.91 10.88 12.90
N PHE A 42 7.78 11.74 13.92
CA PHE A 42 7.54 11.27 15.28
C PHE A 42 6.53 12.18 15.98
N GLU A 43 5.35 11.62 16.27
CA GLU A 43 4.24 12.27 16.99
C GLU A 43 3.78 13.60 16.38
N SER A 44 4.08 13.82 15.09
CA SER A 44 3.78 15.03 14.32
C SER A 44 3.22 14.64 12.94
N ASN A 45 2.24 15.39 12.44
CA ASN A 45 1.55 15.04 11.20
C ASN A 45 1.51 16.17 10.14
N GLN A 46 2.24 17.26 10.32
CA GLN A 46 2.25 18.32 9.30
C GLN A 46 2.81 17.84 7.95
N LEU A 47 3.91 17.05 7.94
CA LEU A 47 4.45 16.49 6.71
C LEU A 47 3.51 15.51 6.03
N ILE A 48 2.74 14.75 6.82
CA ILE A 48 1.71 13.85 6.30
C ILE A 48 0.63 14.66 5.57
N ARG A 49 0.15 15.74 6.17
CA ARG A 49 -0.81 16.67 5.55
C ARG A 49 -0.28 17.23 4.23
N ASP A 50 0.97 17.69 4.23
CA ASP A 50 1.60 18.25 3.03
C ASP A 50 1.74 17.22 1.91
N ALA A 51 2.05 15.96 2.24
CA ALA A 51 2.10 14.87 1.27
C ALA A 51 0.72 14.54 0.71
N LEU A 52 -0.28 14.33 1.58
CA LEU A 52 -1.63 13.93 1.18
C LEU A 52 -2.36 14.99 0.35
N ALA A 53 -1.94 16.26 0.42
CA ALA A 53 -2.47 17.35 -0.40
C ALA A 53 -2.06 17.27 -1.88
N ASN A 54 -1.12 16.38 -2.24
CA ASN A 54 -0.72 16.14 -3.63
C ASN A 54 -1.51 14.96 -4.23
N ASP A 55 -1.52 14.86 -5.56
CA ASP A 55 -2.13 13.73 -6.26
C ASP A 55 -1.46 12.41 -5.85
N GLY A 56 -2.27 11.48 -5.37
CA GLY A 56 -1.88 10.15 -4.89
C GLY A 56 -2.36 9.01 -5.78
N THR A 57 -2.75 9.29 -7.02
CA THR A 57 -3.23 8.26 -7.96
C THR A 57 -2.18 7.15 -8.12
N GLY A 58 -2.57 5.91 -7.81
CA GLY A 58 -1.68 4.74 -7.83
C GLY A 58 -0.63 4.70 -6.71
N LEU A 59 -0.74 5.58 -5.71
CA LEU A 59 0.23 5.71 -4.62
C LEU A 59 -0.34 5.30 -3.25
N VAL A 60 0.52 4.71 -2.44
CA VAL A 60 0.29 4.43 -1.02
C VAL A 60 1.28 5.24 -0.19
N LEU A 61 0.79 5.97 0.81
CA LEU A 61 1.64 6.69 1.74
C LEU A 61 2.10 5.76 2.88
N LEU A 62 3.41 5.52 2.95
CA LEU A 62 4.03 4.72 4.00
C LEU A 62 4.67 5.63 5.04
N ILE A 63 4.23 5.52 6.30
CA ILE A 63 4.62 6.41 7.39
C ILE A 63 5.36 5.63 8.47
N ASP A 64 6.65 5.89 8.64
CA ASP A 64 7.40 5.48 9.82
C ASP A 64 7.19 6.50 10.95
N GLY A 65 6.26 6.19 11.83
CA GLY A 65 5.95 6.98 13.03
C GLY A 65 6.76 6.54 14.26
N GLY A 66 7.82 5.75 14.07
CA GLY A 66 8.65 5.24 15.16
C GLY A 66 7.95 4.25 16.07
N GLY A 67 6.80 3.72 15.67
CA GLY A 67 5.98 2.80 16.47
C GLY A 67 5.33 3.45 17.69
N SER A 68 5.31 4.79 17.78
CA SER A 68 4.64 5.48 18.89
C SER A 68 3.13 5.28 18.84
N THR A 69 2.56 4.87 19.97
CA THR A 69 1.12 4.73 20.17
C THR A 69 0.55 5.82 21.08
N ARG A 70 1.33 6.87 21.37
CA ARG A 70 0.91 7.94 22.28
C ARG A 70 0.13 9.06 21.61
N ARG A 71 0.32 9.21 20.29
CA ARG A 71 -0.35 10.22 19.47
C ARG A 71 -0.76 9.63 18.13
N ALA A 72 -1.97 9.92 17.71
CA ALA A 72 -2.50 9.49 16.43
C ALA A 72 -1.92 10.38 15.30
N LEU A 73 -1.27 9.74 14.34
CA LEU A 73 -0.70 10.42 13.16
C LEU A 73 -1.76 10.69 12.09
N ILE A 74 -2.75 9.80 11.97
CA ILE A 74 -3.87 9.91 11.02
C ILE A 74 -5.17 10.09 11.80
N ASP A 75 -5.96 11.02 11.33
CA ASP A 75 -7.34 11.27 11.76
C ASP A 75 -8.28 11.37 10.55
N ILE A 76 -9.56 11.61 10.80
CA ILE A 76 -10.56 11.70 9.73
C ILE A 76 -10.25 12.80 8.72
N GLU A 77 -9.76 13.96 9.17
CA GLU A 77 -9.44 15.08 8.27
C GLU A 77 -8.34 14.72 7.27
N LEU A 78 -7.25 14.08 7.75
CA LEU A 78 -6.16 13.63 6.88
C LEU A 78 -6.60 12.50 5.94
N ALA A 79 -7.45 11.60 6.40
CA ALA A 79 -8.00 10.54 5.57
C ALA A 79 -8.91 11.07 4.46
N GLU A 80 -9.74 12.09 4.75
CA GLU A 80 -10.54 12.79 3.75
C GLU A 80 -9.67 13.49 2.70
N ILE A 81 -8.60 14.18 3.12
CA ILE A 81 -7.63 14.79 2.19
C ILE A 81 -6.99 13.72 1.28
N ALA A 82 -6.61 12.57 1.83
CA ALA A 82 -6.08 11.47 1.04
C ALA A 82 -7.08 10.97 -0.01
N LEU A 83 -8.33 10.76 0.40
CA LEU A 83 -9.40 10.32 -0.48
C LEU A 83 -9.69 11.34 -1.61
N GLU A 84 -9.76 12.62 -1.28
CA GLU A 84 -9.98 13.71 -2.23
C GLU A 84 -8.86 13.82 -3.28
N ASN A 85 -7.64 13.43 -2.93
CA ASN A 85 -6.46 13.46 -3.80
C ASN A 85 -6.10 12.08 -4.38
N ASN A 86 -7.03 11.13 -4.40
CA ASN A 86 -6.94 9.83 -5.06
C ASN A 86 -5.83 8.90 -4.52
N TRP A 87 -5.44 9.03 -3.27
CA TRP A 87 -4.52 8.06 -2.66
C TRP A 87 -5.18 6.69 -2.54
N GLU A 88 -4.42 5.63 -2.85
CA GLU A 88 -4.92 4.24 -2.75
C GLU A 88 -5.00 3.78 -1.30
N GLY A 89 -4.09 4.23 -0.46
CA GLY A 89 -4.07 3.88 0.94
C GLY A 89 -2.96 4.54 1.74
N ILE A 90 -2.98 4.27 3.05
CA ILE A 90 -2.01 4.76 4.03
C ILE A 90 -1.60 3.59 4.92
N VAL A 91 -0.29 3.38 5.10
CA VAL A 91 0.25 2.41 6.07
C VAL A 91 1.06 3.17 7.11
N VAL A 92 0.70 3.01 8.39
CA VAL A 92 1.25 3.79 9.50
C VAL A 92 1.92 2.89 10.53
N TYR A 93 3.22 2.96 10.65
CA TYR A 93 3.92 2.42 11.82
C TYR A 93 3.76 3.38 13.01
N GLY A 94 2.55 3.41 13.54
CA GLY A 94 2.05 4.34 14.55
C GLY A 94 0.56 4.16 14.79
N ALA A 95 -0.09 5.16 15.37
CA ALA A 95 -1.50 5.10 15.74
C ALA A 95 -2.38 6.03 14.87
N VAL A 96 -3.67 5.71 14.85
CA VAL A 96 -4.76 6.49 14.23
C VAL A 96 -5.82 6.84 15.26
N ARG A 97 -6.75 7.75 14.91
CA ARG A 97 -7.96 8.07 15.71
C ARG A 97 -9.17 8.23 14.79
N HIS A 98 -10.36 8.46 15.36
CA HIS A 98 -11.65 8.53 14.66
C HIS A 98 -11.95 7.23 13.89
N VAL A 99 -11.70 6.08 14.53
CA VAL A 99 -11.72 4.77 13.86
C VAL A 99 -13.07 4.41 13.28
N ASP A 100 -14.17 4.83 13.90
CA ASP A 100 -15.51 4.56 13.39
C ASP A 100 -15.77 5.33 12.08
N GLU A 101 -15.28 6.56 11.97
CA GLU A 101 -15.40 7.39 10.77
C GLU A 101 -14.42 6.94 9.67
N LEU A 102 -13.22 6.50 10.05
CA LEU A 102 -12.25 5.95 9.08
C LEU A 102 -12.76 4.70 8.37
N ASP A 103 -13.50 3.83 9.10
CA ASP A 103 -14.07 2.59 8.55
C ASP A 103 -15.17 2.86 7.50
N GLU A 104 -15.75 4.06 7.48
CA GLU A 104 -16.76 4.48 6.49
C GLU A 104 -16.14 5.01 5.17
N LEU A 105 -14.82 5.31 5.14
CA LEU A 105 -14.15 5.84 3.96
C LEU A 105 -13.67 4.72 3.02
N ASP A 106 -13.89 4.90 1.72
CA ASP A 106 -13.31 4.00 0.70
C ASP A 106 -11.82 4.29 0.48
N LEU A 107 -11.05 4.11 1.54
CA LEU A 107 -9.60 4.30 1.61
C LEU A 107 -8.97 3.16 2.40
N GLY A 108 -7.86 2.62 1.93
CA GLY A 108 -7.07 1.65 2.69
C GLY A 108 -6.29 2.35 3.82
N ILE A 109 -6.45 1.89 5.07
CA ILE A 109 -5.67 2.42 6.21
C ILE A 109 -5.25 1.26 7.09
N GLN A 110 -3.95 1.02 7.16
CA GLN A 110 -3.35 0.02 8.05
C GLN A 110 -2.48 0.72 9.10
N ALA A 111 -2.66 0.40 10.37
CA ALA A 111 -1.89 0.96 11.48
C ALA A 111 -1.69 -0.06 12.60
N ILE A 112 -0.79 0.21 13.55
CA ILE A 112 -0.51 -0.72 14.65
C ILE A 112 -1.41 -0.51 15.88
N ALA A 113 -2.06 0.66 16.00
CA ALA A 113 -2.91 0.98 17.14
C ALA A 113 -3.88 2.13 16.85
N SER A 114 -4.82 2.33 17.77
CA SER A 114 -5.64 3.55 17.85
C SER A 114 -5.48 4.23 19.20
N ILE A 115 -5.55 5.57 19.22
CA ILE A 115 -5.43 6.41 20.43
C ILE A 115 -6.21 7.71 20.23
N PRO A 116 -6.95 8.23 21.21
CA PRO A 116 -7.73 9.45 20.99
C PRO A 116 -6.93 10.76 20.97
N VAL A 117 -5.66 10.74 21.39
CA VAL A 117 -4.78 11.91 21.41
C VAL A 117 -4.20 12.16 20.02
N GLY A 118 -4.44 13.36 19.46
CA GLY A 118 -3.89 13.76 18.17
C GLY A 118 -2.40 14.08 18.20
N ALA A 119 -1.78 14.05 17.04
CA ALA A 119 -0.39 14.45 16.84
C ALA A 119 -0.22 15.97 16.93
N ASP A 120 1.02 16.41 17.15
CA ASP A 120 1.39 17.82 17.04
C ASP A 120 1.45 18.22 15.54
N ASP A 121 1.24 19.49 15.25
CA ASP A 121 1.30 20.07 13.91
C ASP A 121 2.66 20.73 13.59
N ASN A 122 3.72 20.29 14.26
CA ASN A 122 5.07 20.73 13.94
C ASN A 122 5.62 19.98 12.71
N ASN A 123 6.62 20.56 12.08
CA ASN A 123 7.18 20.07 10.82
C ASN A 123 8.43 19.20 11.05
N ASN A 124 8.35 18.26 12.00
CA ASN A 124 9.45 17.35 12.33
C ASN A 124 9.33 16.05 11.54
N GLY A 125 10.23 15.83 10.60
CA GLY A 125 10.32 14.60 9.83
C GLY A 125 11.08 14.77 8.53
N GLU A 126 11.08 13.71 7.73
CA GLU A 126 11.77 13.63 6.45
C GLU A 126 10.87 12.93 5.43
N PHE A 127 10.87 13.45 4.20
CA PHE A 127 10.24 12.83 3.03
C PHE A 127 11.23 12.01 2.24
N SER A 128 10.73 11.01 1.51
CA SER A 128 11.49 10.28 0.49
C SER A 128 12.79 9.69 1.04
N VAL A 129 12.73 9.19 2.26
CA VAL A 129 13.88 8.55 2.92
C VAL A 129 13.60 7.06 3.09
N PRO A 130 14.63 6.19 2.98
CA PRO A 130 14.47 4.79 3.36
C PRO A 130 14.03 4.66 4.81
N VAL A 131 13.06 3.78 5.07
CA VAL A 131 12.57 3.49 6.42
C VAL A 131 12.63 1.99 6.69
N ASN A 132 12.66 1.61 7.97
CA ASN A 132 12.74 0.23 8.38
C ASN A 132 11.86 -0.02 9.59
N PHE A 133 10.88 -0.90 9.44
CA PHE A 133 10.02 -1.39 10.53
C PHE A 133 9.36 -2.71 10.13
N ALA A 134 8.72 -3.38 11.07
CA ALA A 134 8.03 -4.65 10.84
C ALA A 134 8.88 -5.71 10.12
N GLY A 135 10.20 -5.73 10.38
CA GLY A 135 11.14 -6.68 9.81
C GLY A 135 11.57 -6.40 8.37
N VAL A 136 11.10 -5.31 7.75
CA VAL A 136 11.31 -4.97 6.33
C VAL A 136 11.94 -3.60 6.17
N SER A 137 12.78 -3.44 5.15
CA SER A 137 13.30 -2.15 4.68
C SER A 137 12.49 -1.68 3.47
N PHE A 138 12.06 -0.43 3.50
CA PHE A 138 11.27 0.19 2.44
C PHE A 138 12.08 1.27 1.75
N TYR A 139 12.05 1.26 0.45
CA TYR A 139 12.64 2.27 -0.39
C TYR A 139 11.54 3.00 -1.16
N GLU A 140 11.72 4.28 -1.44
CA GLU A 140 10.77 5.01 -2.26
C GLU A 140 10.67 4.33 -3.63
N ASP A 141 9.46 4.31 -4.16
CA ASP A 141 9.10 3.65 -5.41
C ASP A 141 9.01 2.11 -5.38
N ASP A 142 9.24 1.42 -4.24
CA ASP A 142 8.79 0.05 -4.05
C ASP A 142 7.26 -0.03 -4.14
N TYR A 143 6.73 -1.24 -4.30
CA TYR A 143 5.29 -1.51 -4.38
C TYR A 143 4.80 -2.24 -3.15
N ILE A 144 3.66 -1.83 -2.62
CA ILE A 144 3.02 -2.43 -1.46
C ILE A 144 1.64 -2.97 -1.83
N TYR A 145 1.29 -4.11 -1.28
CA TYR A 145 -0.03 -4.73 -1.43
C TYR A 145 -0.53 -5.16 -0.07
N ALA A 146 -1.76 -4.83 0.25
CA ALA A 146 -2.39 -5.09 1.53
C ALA A 146 -3.80 -5.66 1.35
N ASP A 147 -4.16 -6.59 2.21
CA ASP A 147 -5.52 -7.09 2.37
C ASP A 147 -5.81 -7.44 3.84
N SER A 148 -6.90 -8.15 4.11
CA SER A 148 -7.25 -8.57 5.47
C SER A 148 -6.29 -9.62 6.06
N THR A 149 -5.45 -10.26 5.24
CA THR A 149 -4.50 -11.29 5.67
C THR A 149 -3.19 -10.66 6.11
N GLY A 150 -2.70 -9.64 5.41
CA GLY A 150 -1.43 -9.00 5.73
C GLY A 150 -0.99 -7.94 4.74
N ILE A 151 0.27 -7.58 4.84
CA ILE A 151 0.93 -6.59 3.99
C ILE A 151 2.21 -7.19 3.43
N ILE A 152 2.41 -7.05 2.13
CA ILE A 152 3.64 -7.45 1.43
C ILE A 152 4.22 -6.27 0.67
N ILE A 153 5.51 -6.34 0.39
CA ILE A 153 6.24 -5.33 -0.40
C ILE A 153 7.09 -6.02 -1.46
N SER A 154 7.25 -5.37 -2.59
CA SER A 154 8.11 -5.80 -3.69
C SER A 154 8.87 -4.62 -4.27
N GLY A 155 10.08 -4.82 -4.77
CA GLY A 155 10.84 -3.83 -5.53
C GLY A 155 10.34 -3.64 -6.96
N GLU A 156 9.40 -4.48 -7.42
CA GLU A 156 8.82 -4.45 -8.76
C GLU A 156 7.30 -4.55 -8.70
N ASP A 157 6.63 -4.06 -9.77
CA ASP A 157 5.17 -4.09 -9.86
C ASP A 157 4.70 -5.50 -10.21
N LEU A 158 4.03 -6.14 -9.26
CA LEU A 158 3.53 -7.52 -9.43
C LEU A 158 2.31 -7.61 -10.36
N GLU A 159 1.66 -6.48 -10.68
CA GLU A 159 0.55 -6.44 -11.64
C GLU A 159 1.03 -6.37 -13.09
N ALA A 160 2.24 -5.84 -13.35
CA ALA A 160 2.78 -5.71 -14.69
C ALA A 160 3.10 -7.09 -15.33
N ASP A 161 3.34 -8.12 -14.50
CA ASP A 161 3.66 -9.46 -14.98
C ASP A 161 2.43 -10.29 -15.38
N GLU A 162 1.21 -9.91 -14.97
CA GLU A 162 -0.02 -10.61 -15.37
C GLU A 162 -0.44 -10.29 -16.80
N ASP A 163 -0.13 -9.11 -17.33
CA ASP A 163 -0.49 -8.69 -18.68
C ASP A 163 0.37 -9.33 -19.77
N ASP A 164 1.57 -9.83 -19.46
CA ASP A 164 2.47 -10.47 -20.43
C ASP A 164 2.17 -11.96 -20.65
N PHE A 165 1.38 -12.62 -19.79
CA PHE A 165 1.12 -14.06 -19.86
C PHE A 165 -0.09 -14.44 -20.75
N ASP A 166 -0.95 -13.50 -21.12
CA ASP A 166 -2.16 -13.74 -21.92
C ASP A 166 -1.95 -13.56 -23.44
N SER A 167 -0.72 -13.30 -23.92
CA SER A 167 -0.47 -13.00 -25.35
C SER A 167 0.23 -14.11 -26.18
N GLU A 168 0.44 -15.31 -25.64
CA GLU A 168 1.08 -16.41 -26.40
C GLU A 168 0.22 -17.69 -26.49
N ASP A 169 -0.99 -17.63 -27.02
CA ASP A 169 -1.71 -18.81 -27.50
C ASP A 169 -2.60 -18.49 -28.72
N ASP A 170 -1.96 -18.07 -29.81
CA ASP A 170 -2.54 -18.19 -31.16
C ASP A 170 -1.51 -18.87 -32.10
N PHE A 171 -1.29 -20.13 -31.87
CA PHE A 171 -0.62 -20.99 -32.87
C PHE A 171 -1.68 -21.59 -33.76
N ASP A 172 -2.00 -20.90 -34.85
CA ASP A 172 -2.78 -21.43 -35.96
C ASP A 172 -1.98 -22.54 -36.66
N SER A 173 -2.41 -23.75 -36.45
CA SER A 173 -1.99 -24.91 -37.24
C SER A 173 -2.97 -25.14 -38.39
N GLU A 174 -2.76 -24.52 -39.53
CA GLU A 174 -3.35 -24.93 -40.78
C GLU A 174 -2.43 -25.95 -41.46
N ASP A 175 -2.67 -27.23 -41.23
CA ASP A 175 -2.23 -28.33 -42.10
C ASP A 175 -3.21 -28.44 -43.28
N GLU A 176 -2.86 -27.85 -44.40
CA GLU A 176 -3.45 -28.24 -45.69
C GLU A 176 -2.77 -29.47 -46.21
N LEU A 177 -3.47 -30.58 -46.07
CA LEU A 177 -3.27 -31.79 -46.86
C LEU A 177 -3.83 -31.56 -48.26
N ASP A 178 -2.98 -31.36 -49.22
CA ASP A 178 -3.36 -31.51 -50.63
C ASP A 178 -2.89 -32.86 -51.15
N SER A 179 -3.89 -33.69 -51.39
CA SER A 179 -3.75 -34.96 -52.07
C SER A 179 -4.05 -34.75 -53.55
N ASP A 180 -3.10 -34.95 -54.44
CA ASP A 180 -3.42 -35.31 -55.79
C ASP A 180 -2.47 -36.34 -56.37
N ILE A 181 -3.09 -37.41 -56.61
CA ILE A 181 -3.00 -38.60 -57.44
C ILE A 181 -2.54 -38.33 -58.86
N ARG A 182 -1.47 -38.97 -59.26
CA ARG A 182 -1.42 -39.87 -60.45
C ARG A 182 -0.04 -40.47 -60.62
#